data_e9acfc452a0464fcdbda6bc9d901b38e
#
_entry.id   e9acfc452a0464fcdbda6bc9d901b38e
#
_cell.length_a   1.000
_cell.length_b   1.000
_cell.length_c   1.000
_cell.angle_alpha   90.00
_cell.angle_beta   90.00
_cell.angle_gamma   90.00
#
_symmetry.space_group_name_H-M   'P 1'
#
loop_
_entity.id
_entity.type
_entity.pdbx_description
1 polymer ?
#
loop_
_entity_poly.entity_id
_entity_poly.type
_entity_poly.pdbx_seq_one_letter_code
_entity_poly.pdbx_strand_id
1 'polypeptide(L)'
;EPAQWMTVGGTYEERHYSPLNEVNRDTVSRLGLSWFADYDTNLSQQGTPLYIDGVIYVSTAWSKVYAYDARTGAQLWQYDPQTPKEIAIKVCCGIVNRGIAAYEGKIYLGTLDGYLVAINAKTGQEEWRKLTVDADKQYTVTSAPRVIKGQVVIGNSGSEFGVRGY
;
A
#
# COMPACT_ATOMS: atom_id res chain seq x y z
N GLU A 1 -1.71 -5.05 18.77
CA GLU A 1 -1.18 -4.10 19.76
C GLU A 1 -1.65 -2.68 19.43
N PRO A 2 -2.02 -1.84 20.43
CA PRO A 2 -2.61 -0.52 20.16
C PRO A 2 -1.65 0.48 19.50
N ALA A 3 -0.36 0.20 19.51
CA ALA A 3 0.66 1.03 18.88
C ALA A 3 0.87 0.74 17.38
N GLN A 4 0.25 -0.30 16.82
CA GLN A 4 0.41 -0.66 15.42
C GLN A 4 -0.69 -0.05 14.54
N TRP A 5 -0.37 0.20 13.26
CA TRP A 5 -1.30 0.65 12.24
C TRP A 5 -1.35 -0.37 11.11
N MET A 6 -2.19 -1.40 11.29
CA MET A 6 -2.13 -2.63 10.50
C MET A 6 -3.00 -2.63 9.23
N THR A 7 -3.88 -1.66 9.10
CA THR A 7 -4.75 -1.49 7.93
C THR A 7 -4.83 -0.02 7.54
N VAL A 8 -5.43 0.29 6.39
CA VAL A 8 -5.60 1.67 5.91
C VAL A 8 -6.26 2.57 6.96
N GLY A 9 -7.26 2.08 7.68
CA GLY A 9 -7.96 2.83 8.73
C GLY A 9 -7.45 2.58 10.16
N GLY A 10 -6.27 1.94 10.33
CA GLY A 10 -5.72 1.55 11.61
C GLY A 10 -6.25 0.20 12.09
N THR A 11 -7.56 0.03 12.08
CA THR A 11 -8.28 -1.22 12.38
C THR A 11 -9.27 -1.54 11.26
N TYR A 12 -9.87 -2.74 11.28
CA TYR A 12 -10.92 -3.13 10.32
C TYR A 12 -12.20 -2.28 10.42
N GLU A 13 -12.40 -1.57 11.54
CA GLU A 13 -13.49 -0.62 11.70
C GLU A 13 -13.21 0.72 11.01
N GLU A 14 -11.99 0.90 10.48
CA GLU A 14 -11.51 2.09 9.76
C GLU A 14 -11.81 3.42 10.49
N ARG A 15 -11.61 3.43 11.81
CA ARG A 15 -11.88 4.60 12.64
C ARG A 15 -10.88 5.74 12.45
N HIS A 16 -9.73 5.48 11.82
CA HIS A 16 -8.64 6.44 11.66
C HIS A 16 -8.22 7.09 13.00
N TYR A 17 -8.28 6.32 14.08
CA TYR A 17 -8.01 6.76 15.43
C TYR A 17 -6.87 5.96 16.04
N SER A 18 -5.88 6.66 16.63
CA SER A 18 -4.84 6.07 17.44
C SER A 18 -5.13 6.30 18.92
N PRO A 19 -5.04 5.26 19.77
CA PRO A 19 -5.16 5.42 21.23
C PRO A 19 -3.91 6.00 21.89
N LEU A 20 -2.83 6.22 21.11
CA LEU A 20 -1.61 6.85 21.62
C LEU A 20 -1.88 8.31 22.00
N ASN A 21 -1.33 8.75 23.11
CA ASN A 21 -1.57 10.07 23.68
C ASN A 21 -0.30 10.91 23.89
N GLU A 22 0.85 10.43 23.41
CA GLU A 22 2.12 11.16 23.50
C GLU A 22 2.09 12.46 22.69
N VAL A 23 1.30 12.50 21.59
CA VAL A 23 1.04 13.71 20.83
C VAL A 23 -0.34 14.23 21.23
N ASN A 24 -0.36 15.37 21.92
CA ASN A 24 -1.54 16.02 22.44
C ASN A 24 -1.35 17.56 22.44
N ARG A 25 -2.32 18.31 22.96
CA ARG A 25 -2.27 19.79 22.98
C ARG A 25 -1.05 20.36 23.69
N ASP A 26 -0.54 19.67 24.72
CA ASP A 26 0.57 20.16 25.55
C ASP A 26 1.94 19.76 24.94
N THR A 27 1.97 18.77 24.08
CA THR A 27 3.21 18.20 23.54
C THR A 27 3.43 18.47 22.05
N VAL A 28 2.37 18.79 21.27
CA VAL A 28 2.44 18.97 19.82
C VAL A 28 3.45 20.02 19.39
N SER A 29 3.66 21.07 20.19
CA SER A 29 4.65 22.13 19.91
C SER A 29 6.11 21.66 19.97
N ARG A 30 6.35 20.47 20.54
CA ARG A 30 7.69 19.85 20.65
C ARG A 30 7.97 18.84 19.52
N LEU A 31 7.00 18.60 18.62
CA LEU A 31 7.24 17.73 17.49
C LEU A 31 8.32 18.29 16.59
N GLY A 32 9.20 17.40 16.13
CA GLY A 32 10.23 17.67 15.15
C GLY A 32 10.31 16.55 14.12
N LEU A 33 10.93 16.82 12.99
CA LEU A 33 11.19 15.82 11.96
C LEU A 33 12.25 14.84 12.48
N SER A 34 11.88 13.56 12.57
CA SER A 34 12.80 12.49 12.97
C SER A 34 13.67 12.03 11.79
N TRP A 35 13.01 11.75 10.67
CA TRP A 35 13.66 11.38 9.41
C TRP A 35 12.69 11.60 8.25
N PHE A 36 13.18 11.52 7.04
CA PHE A 36 12.40 11.53 5.81
C PHE A 36 12.99 10.55 4.79
N ALA A 37 12.20 10.19 3.78
CA ALA A 37 12.65 9.39 2.66
C ALA A 37 12.16 10.01 1.36
N ASP A 38 13.05 10.06 0.35
CA ASP A 38 12.71 10.45 -1.00
C ASP A 38 12.40 9.20 -1.84
N TYR A 39 11.44 9.32 -2.73
CA TYR A 39 11.11 8.30 -3.71
C TYR A 39 11.65 8.67 -5.10
N ASP A 40 11.84 7.67 -5.95
CA ASP A 40 12.29 7.82 -7.33
C ASP A 40 11.21 8.35 -8.29
N THR A 41 10.22 9.07 -7.75
CA THR A 41 9.07 9.59 -8.49
C THR A 41 8.54 10.87 -7.86
N ASN A 42 8.07 11.78 -8.71
CA ASN A 42 7.30 12.98 -8.33
C ASN A 42 5.79 12.81 -8.53
N LEU A 43 5.34 11.59 -8.85
CA LEU A 43 3.93 11.29 -9.01
C LEU A 43 3.22 11.23 -7.65
N SER A 44 1.90 11.38 -7.69
CA SER A 44 1.06 11.43 -6.49
C SER A 44 1.24 10.20 -5.60
N GLN A 45 1.42 10.43 -4.31
CA GLN A 45 1.48 9.42 -3.27
C GLN A 45 0.13 9.41 -2.52
N GLN A 46 -0.62 8.30 -2.63
CA GLN A 46 -1.97 8.18 -2.05
C GLN A 46 -2.09 7.00 -1.08
N GLY A 47 -1.06 6.17 -0.98
CA GLY A 47 -1.06 4.99 -0.10
C GLY A 47 -0.99 5.40 1.37
N THR A 48 -1.85 4.80 2.21
CA THR A 48 -1.70 4.89 3.65
C THR A 48 -0.56 3.98 4.10
N PRO A 49 0.44 4.50 4.81
CA PRO A 49 1.49 3.66 5.39
C PRO A 49 0.93 2.69 6.44
N LEU A 50 1.50 1.49 6.49
CA LEU A 50 1.27 0.55 7.60
C LEU A 50 2.46 0.60 8.56
N TYR A 51 2.19 0.52 9.85
CA TYR A 51 3.21 0.37 10.89
C TYR A 51 3.02 -0.96 11.63
N ILE A 52 3.99 -1.86 11.48
CA ILE A 52 3.91 -3.22 12.03
C ILE A 52 5.29 -3.61 12.55
N ASP A 53 5.39 -3.95 13.83
CA ASP A 53 6.59 -4.48 14.48
C ASP A 53 7.87 -3.66 14.21
N GLY A 54 7.75 -2.32 14.30
CA GLY A 54 8.87 -1.41 14.10
C GLY A 54 9.22 -1.10 12.64
N VAL A 55 8.43 -1.60 11.69
CA VAL A 55 8.63 -1.36 10.25
C VAL A 55 7.47 -0.53 9.68
N ILE A 56 7.81 0.49 8.90
CA ILE A 56 6.84 1.24 8.10
C ILE A 56 6.87 0.71 6.67
N TYR A 57 5.71 0.27 6.19
CA TYR A 57 5.50 -0.17 4.80
C TYR A 57 4.70 0.86 4.04
N VAL A 58 5.18 1.27 2.87
CA VAL A 58 4.56 2.31 2.05
C VAL A 58 4.44 1.82 0.61
N SER A 59 3.25 1.97 0.02
CA SER A 59 3.08 1.82 -1.42
C SER A 59 3.11 3.18 -2.10
N THR A 60 3.70 3.24 -3.29
CA THR A 60 3.89 4.46 -4.06
C THR A 60 3.37 4.31 -5.48
N ALA A 61 3.55 5.34 -6.31
CA ALA A 61 3.26 5.28 -7.73
C ALA A 61 3.92 4.06 -8.39
N TRP A 62 3.30 3.55 -9.47
CA TRP A 62 3.70 2.33 -10.17
C TRP A 62 3.59 1.04 -9.33
N SER A 63 2.82 1.12 -8.22
CA SER A 63 2.64 0.00 -7.27
C SER A 63 3.95 -0.49 -6.67
N LYS A 64 4.96 0.36 -6.51
CA LYS A 64 6.18 0.02 -5.78
C LYS A 64 5.89 0.00 -4.28
N VAL A 65 6.62 -0.84 -3.55
CA VAL A 65 6.51 -0.94 -2.08
C VAL A 65 7.89 -0.76 -1.46
N TYR A 66 7.93 0.00 -0.39
CA TYR A 66 9.14 0.25 0.41
C TYR A 66 8.89 -0.17 1.86
N ALA A 67 9.92 -0.67 2.51
CA ALA A 67 9.93 -0.91 3.94
C ALA A 67 11.08 -0.14 4.59
N TYR A 68 10.76 0.53 5.70
CA TYR A 68 11.72 1.34 6.46
C TYR A 68 11.71 0.92 7.93
N ASP A 69 12.88 0.92 8.55
CA ASP A 69 12.97 0.91 10.02
C ASP A 69 12.30 2.19 10.55
N ALA A 70 11.26 2.04 11.33
CA ALA A 70 10.43 3.17 11.76
C ALA A 70 11.19 4.17 12.65
N ARG A 71 12.20 3.71 13.36
CA ARG A 71 12.98 4.54 14.29
C ARG A 71 14.07 5.34 13.59
N THR A 72 14.72 4.75 12.59
CA THR A 72 15.91 5.33 11.95
C THR A 72 15.65 5.89 10.56
N GLY A 73 14.56 5.47 9.90
CA GLY A 73 14.29 5.77 8.50
C GLY A 73 15.15 4.97 7.51
N ALA A 74 15.97 4.04 7.99
CA ALA A 74 16.76 3.20 7.10
C ALA A 74 15.86 2.33 6.22
N GLN A 75 16.09 2.37 4.91
CA GLN A 75 15.38 1.50 3.98
C GLN A 75 15.84 0.05 4.17
N LEU A 76 14.91 -0.83 4.49
CA LEU A 76 15.15 -2.26 4.69
C LEU A 76 15.11 -3.01 3.37
N TRP A 77 14.10 -2.71 2.54
CA TRP A 77 13.97 -3.26 1.20
C TRP A 77 13.02 -2.41 0.34
N GLN A 78 13.05 -2.69 -0.95
CA GLN A 78 12.15 -2.14 -1.96
C GLN A 78 11.69 -3.26 -2.89
N TYR A 79 10.43 -3.21 -3.28
CA TYR A 79 9.84 -4.07 -4.30
C TYR A 79 9.29 -3.23 -5.45
N ASP A 80 9.64 -3.59 -6.68
CA ASP A 80 9.11 -3.00 -7.92
C ASP A 80 8.46 -4.11 -8.75
N PRO A 81 7.13 -4.09 -8.98
CA PRO A 81 6.42 -5.10 -9.77
C PRO A 81 6.78 -5.07 -11.25
N GLN A 82 7.56 -4.08 -11.72
CA GLN A 82 7.91 -3.85 -13.12
C GLN A 82 6.66 -3.65 -14.00
N THR A 83 5.67 -2.95 -13.48
CA THR A 83 4.42 -2.67 -14.21
C THR A 83 4.71 -2.03 -15.57
N PRO A 84 4.20 -2.59 -16.69
CA PRO A 84 4.39 -2.03 -18.02
C PRO A 84 3.90 -0.59 -18.12
N LYS A 85 4.69 0.30 -18.71
CA LYS A 85 4.35 1.73 -18.79
C LYS A 85 3.13 2.01 -19.65
N GLU A 86 2.81 1.14 -20.57
CA GLU A 86 1.65 1.18 -21.44
C GLU A 86 0.33 1.13 -20.67
N ILE A 87 0.33 0.57 -19.45
CA ILE A 87 -0.86 0.53 -18.60
C ILE A 87 -1.38 1.94 -18.25
N ALA A 88 -0.52 2.95 -18.32
CA ALA A 88 -0.88 4.33 -18.02
C ALA A 88 -2.07 4.86 -18.85
N ILE A 89 -2.32 4.32 -20.03
CA ILE A 89 -3.48 4.69 -20.86
C ILE A 89 -4.81 4.14 -20.33
N LYS A 90 -4.76 3.15 -19.43
CA LYS A 90 -5.92 2.51 -18.81
C LYS A 90 -6.30 3.12 -17.45
N VAL A 91 -5.58 4.14 -16.97
CA VAL A 91 -5.86 4.78 -15.68
C VAL A 91 -6.42 6.18 -15.85
N CYS A 92 -7.55 6.45 -15.22
CA CYS A 92 -8.20 7.76 -15.29
C CYS A 92 -7.50 8.85 -14.47
N CYS A 93 -6.92 8.47 -13.33
CA CYS A 93 -6.67 9.38 -12.21
C CYS A 93 -5.21 9.39 -11.79
N GLY A 94 -4.31 9.01 -12.70
CA GLY A 94 -2.87 8.92 -12.45
C GLY A 94 -2.39 7.55 -12.00
N ILE A 95 -1.09 7.43 -11.95
CA ILE A 95 -0.37 6.19 -11.64
C ILE A 95 -0.29 6.03 -10.12
N VAL A 96 -1.42 5.75 -9.50
CA VAL A 96 -1.54 5.74 -8.04
C VAL A 96 -1.71 4.33 -7.48
N ASN A 97 -1.26 4.13 -6.24
CA ASN A 97 -1.60 3.01 -5.41
C ASN A 97 -2.10 3.56 -4.06
N ARG A 98 -3.26 3.08 -3.58
CA ARG A 98 -3.93 3.62 -2.39
C ARG A 98 -3.65 2.83 -1.12
N GLY A 99 -2.76 1.85 -1.20
CA GLY A 99 -2.32 1.11 -0.02
C GLY A 99 -2.13 -0.37 -0.26
N ILE A 100 -1.71 -1.00 0.79
CA ILE A 100 -1.36 -2.41 0.90
C ILE A 100 -2.08 -3.03 2.07
N ALA A 101 -2.09 -4.35 2.16
CA ALA A 101 -2.54 -5.08 3.33
C ALA A 101 -1.42 -5.97 3.87
N ALA A 102 -1.47 -6.27 5.16
CA ALA A 102 -0.51 -7.16 5.81
C ALA A 102 -1.24 -8.31 6.51
N TYR A 103 -0.75 -9.53 6.33
CA TYR A 103 -1.27 -10.70 7.01
C TYR A 103 -0.25 -11.85 7.00
N GLU A 104 -0.06 -12.49 8.15
CA GLU A 104 0.83 -13.67 8.32
C GLU A 104 2.20 -13.52 7.66
N GLY A 105 2.90 -12.42 7.97
CA GLY A 105 4.25 -12.15 7.48
C GLY A 105 4.36 -11.79 6.01
N LYS A 106 3.24 -11.47 5.36
CA LYS A 106 3.18 -11.04 3.96
C LYS A 106 2.57 -9.66 3.82
N ILE A 107 3.02 -8.95 2.81
CA ILE A 107 2.42 -7.71 2.30
C ILE A 107 1.69 -8.05 0.99
N TYR A 108 0.42 -7.68 0.91
CA TYR A 108 -0.40 -7.86 -0.27
C TYR A 108 -0.58 -6.54 -0.99
N LEU A 109 -0.37 -6.57 -2.29
CA LEU A 109 -0.33 -5.42 -3.18
C LEU A 109 -1.19 -5.67 -4.41
N GLY A 110 -2.06 -4.72 -4.78
CA GLY A 110 -2.67 -4.67 -6.10
C GLY A 110 -1.80 -3.87 -7.06
N THR A 111 -1.51 -4.40 -8.25
CA THR A 111 -0.73 -3.68 -9.26
C THR A 111 -1.62 -3.08 -10.34
N LEU A 112 -1.18 -1.99 -10.95
CA LEU A 112 -1.97 -1.29 -11.98
C LEU A 112 -2.38 -2.18 -13.15
N ASP A 113 -1.58 -3.16 -13.51
CA ASP A 113 -1.84 -4.13 -14.57
C ASP A 113 -2.70 -5.33 -14.11
N GLY A 114 -3.30 -5.22 -12.92
CA GLY A 114 -4.35 -6.13 -12.47
C GLY A 114 -3.88 -7.35 -11.70
N TYR A 115 -2.64 -7.42 -11.26
CA TYR A 115 -2.18 -8.51 -10.41
C TYR A 115 -2.42 -8.22 -8.92
N LEU A 116 -2.75 -9.27 -8.18
CA LEU A 116 -2.57 -9.34 -6.74
C LEU A 116 -1.23 -10.03 -6.48
N VAL A 117 -0.38 -9.39 -5.70
CA VAL A 117 0.98 -9.84 -5.39
C VAL A 117 1.11 -10.05 -3.89
N ALA A 118 1.75 -11.14 -3.48
CA ALA A 118 2.19 -11.36 -2.10
C ALA A 118 3.71 -11.23 -2.02
N ILE A 119 4.15 -10.38 -1.11
CA ILE A 119 5.55 -10.04 -0.86
C ILE A 119 5.89 -10.50 0.56
N ASN A 120 7.01 -11.17 0.76
CA ASN A 120 7.50 -11.48 2.10
C ASN A 120 7.82 -10.18 2.85
N ALA A 121 7.14 -9.95 3.97
CA ALA A 121 7.26 -8.69 4.71
C ALA A 121 8.67 -8.44 5.26
N LYS A 122 9.44 -9.49 5.54
CA LYS A 122 10.80 -9.39 6.08
C LYS A 122 11.85 -9.13 5.01
N THR A 123 11.69 -9.75 3.82
CA THR A 123 12.75 -9.76 2.79
C THR A 123 12.45 -8.88 1.58
N GLY A 124 11.18 -8.50 1.37
CA GLY A 124 10.75 -7.78 0.17
C GLY A 124 10.66 -8.65 -1.09
N GLN A 125 10.89 -9.96 -0.97
CA GLN A 125 10.82 -10.88 -2.10
C GLN A 125 9.37 -11.23 -2.43
N GLU A 126 9.06 -11.27 -3.73
CA GLU A 126 7.78 -11.76 -4.21
C GLU A 126 7.67 -13.27 -3.92
N GLU A 127 6.61 -13.67 -3.24
CA GLU A 127 6.30 -15.09 -3.01
C GLU A 127 5.39 -15.65 -4.12
N TRP A 128 4.42 -14.85 -4.54
CA TRP A 128 3.54 -15.19 -5.67
C TRP A 128 2.84 -13.94 -6.22
N ARG A 129 2.36 -14.05 -7.46
CA ARG A 129 1.42 -13.12 -8.08
C ARG A 129 0.31 -13.85 -8.81
N LYS A 130 -0.87 -13.24 -8.86
CA LYS A 130 -2.05 -13.76 -9.54
C LYS A 130 -2.75 -12.65 -10.29
N LEU A 131 -2.97 -12.84 -11.59
CA LEU A 131 -3.84 -11.96 -12.38
C LEU A 131 -5.28 -12.07 -11.88
N THR A 132 -5.90 -10.94 -11.57
CA THR A 132 -7.24 -10.86 -10.96
C THR A 132 -8.28 -10.24 -11.87
N VAL A 133 -7.89 -9.79 -13.05
CA VAL A 133 -8.75 -9.12 -14.03
C VAL A 133 -8.55 -9.72 -15.42
N ASP A 134 -9.47 -9.44 -16.33
CA ASP A 134 -9.32 -9.75 -17.75
C ASP A 134 -8.33 -8.74 -18.37
N ALA A 135 -7.15 -9.22 -18.77
CA ALA A 135 -6.07 -8.38 -19.30
C ALA A 135 -6.42 -7.68 -20.62
N ASP A 136 -7.36 -8.26 -21.40
CA ASP A 136 -7.78 -7.71 -22.70
C ASP A 136 -8.75 -6.53 -22.55
N LYS A 137 -9.21 -6.25 -21.31
CA LYS A 137 -10.12 -5.16 -21.00
C LYS A 137 -9.43 -4.00 -20.28
N GLN A 138 -10.17 -2.91 -20.12
CA GLN A 138 -9.69 -1.68 -19.48
C GLN A 138 -9.75 -1.76 -17.95
N TYR A 139 -9.26 -2.86 -17.39
CA TYR A 139 -9.16 -3.02 -15.94
C TYR A 139 -7.81 -2.56 -15.40
N THR A 140 -7.85 -1.97 -14.22
CA THR A 140 -6.66 -1.67 -13.41
C THR A 140 -6.96 -1.94 -11.94
N VAL A 141 -5.93 -2.02 -11.10
CA VAL A 141 -6.10 -2.09 -9.65
C VAL A 141 -5.31 -0.97 -8.99
N THR A 142 -6.02 -0.09 -8.28
CA THR A 142 -5.43 1.04 -7.55
C THR A 142 -5.77 1.02 -6.07
N SER A 143 -6.75 0.19 -5.65
CA SER A 143 -7.23 0.10 -4.27
C SER A 143 -6.33 -0.77 -3.41
N ALA A 144 -6.34 -0.48 -2.09
CA ALA A 144 -5.70 -1.34 -1.10
C ALA A 144 -6.48 -2.65 -0.94
N PRO A 145 -5.81 -3.82 -0.94
CA PRO A 145 -6.45 -5.07 -0.58
C PRO A 145 -6.96 -5.06 0.88
N ARG A 146 -7.86 -5.99 1.18
CA ARG A 146 -8.29 -6.32 2.55
C ARG A 146 -8.08 -7.80 2.80
N VAL A 147 -7.71 -8.16 4.02
CA VAL A 147 -7.63 -9.58 4.40
C VAL A 147 -8.73 -9.87 5.41
N ILE A 148 -9.62 -10.80 5.09
CA ILE A 148 -10.76 -11.18 5.92
C ILE A 148 -10.76 -12.70 6.06
N LYS A 149 -10.61 -13.21 7.29
CA LYS A 149 -10.59 -14.66 7.59
C LYS A 149 -9.60 -15.43 6.71
N GLY A 150 -8.39 -14.89 6.53
CA GLY A 150 -7.34 -15.50 5.71
C GLY A 150 -7.53 -15.40 4.20
N GLN A 151 -8.57 -14.70 3.74
CA GLN A 151 -8.81 -14.43 2.32
C GLN A 151 -8.44 -13.00 1.98
N VAL A 152 -7.73 -12.80 0.87
CA VAL A 152 -7.42 -11.47 0.35
C VAL A 152 -8.52 -11.04 -0.60
N VAL A 153 -9.18 -9.93 -0.28
CA VAL A 153 -10.23 -9.30 -1.09
C VAL A 153 -9.65 -8.08 -1.76
N ILE A 154 -9.86 -7.96 -3.07
CA ILE A 154 -9.40 -6.83 -3.86
C ILE A 154 -10.45 -6.47 -4.89
N GLY A 155 -10.62 -5.17 -5.15
CA GLY A 155 -11.50 -4.64 -6.19
C GLY A 155 -10.71 -4.14 -7.39
N ASN A 156 -11.36 -4.06 -8.53
CA ASN A 156 -10.80 -3.48 -9.75
C ASN A 156 -11.35 -2.06 -10.01
N SER A 157 -10.61 -1.28 -10.76
CA SER A 157 -10.99 -0.01 -11.37
C SER A 157 -11.26 -0.22 -12.87
N GLY A 158 -11.84 0.78 -13.54
CA GLY A 158 -12.05 0.79 -15.00
C GLY A 158 -13.49 1.04 -15.42
N SER A 159 -14.42 1.30 -14.48
CA SER A 159 -15.82 1.60 -14.80
C SER A 159 -15.97 2.82 -15.71
N GLU A 160 -15.09 3.80 -15.60
CA GLU A 160 -14.99 4.99 -16.45
C GLU A 160 -14.62 4.65 -17.91
N PHE A 161 -14.07 3.48 -18.17
CA PHE A 161 -13.75 2.95 -19.49
C PHE A 161 -14.75 1.88 -19.97
N GLY A 162 -15.93 1.80 -19.30
CA GLY A 162 -17.02 0.94 -19.73
C GLY A 162 -16.90 -0.54 -19.31
N VAL A 163 -16.00 -0.88 -18.38
CA VAL A 163 -15.94 -2.22 -17.80
C VAL A 163 -16.70 -2.28 -16.46
N ARG A 164 -17.34 -3.42 -16.20
CA ARG A 164 -18.07 -3.65 -14.96
C ARG A 164 -17.15 -4.18 -13.87
N GLY A 165 -17.29 -3.64 -12.64
CA GLY A 165 -16.64 -4.21 -11.45
C GLY A 165 -17.16 -5.60 -11.08
N TYR A 166 -16.33 -6.43 -10.47
CA TYR A 166 -16.67 -7.76 -9.92
C TYR A 166 -15.74 -8.09 -8.74
#